data_64715432b4e0cbcbe777c4cd28770559
#
_entry.id   64715432b4e0cbcbe777c4cd28770559
#
_cell.length_a   1.000
_cell.length_b   1.000
_cell.length_c   1.000
_cell.angle_alpha   90.00
_cell.angle_beta   90.00
_cell.angle_gamma   90.00
#
_symmetry.space_group_name_H-M   'P 1'
#
loop_
_entity.id
_entity.type
_entity.pdbx_description
1 polymer ?
#
loop_
_entity_poly.entity_id
_entity_poly.type
_entity_poly.pdbx_seq_one_letter_code
_entity_poly.pdbx_strand_id
1 'polypeptide(L)' 'MAAHKFRIGQAVQFRTKPFYVSAALGVFEVIRQLPERDGEFEYRIKNVAEPHERVARESDLSID' A
#
# COMPACT_ATOMS: atom_id res chain seq x y z
N MET A 1 -5.11 8.83 -19.66
CA MET A 1 -3.83 8.66 -18.97
C MET A 1 -4.03 8.00 -17.62
N ALA A 2 -3.23 6.99 -17.32
CA ALA A 2 -3.31 6.34 -16.03
C ALA A 2 -2.61 7.19 -14.97
N ALA A 3 -3.15 7.20 -13.76
CA ALA A 3 -2.59 7.93 -12.66
C ALA A 3 -2.73 7.09 -11.39
N HIS A 4 -1.84 7.34 -10.43
CA HIS A 4 -1.91 6.66 -9.15
C HIS A 4 -3.24 6.95 -8.47
N LYS A 5 -3.86 5.92 -7.96
CA LYS A 5 -5.15 6.03 -7.28
C LYS A 5 -4.99 6.61 -5.87
N PHE A 6 -3.88 6.29 -5.20
CA PHE A 6 -3.65 6.73 -3.83
C PHE A 6 -2.56 7.78 -3.79
N ARG A 7 -2.68 8.72 -2.85
CA ARG A 7 -1.75 9.82 -2.69
C ARG A 7 -0.76 9.55 -1.57
N ILE A 8 0.38 10.21 -1.64
CA ILE A 8 1.35 10.17 -0.55
C ILE A 8 0.68 10.75 0.69
N GLY A 9 0.83 10.04 1.81
CA GLY A 9 0.21 10.40 3.08
C GLY A 9 -1.16 9.79 3.30
N GLN A 10 -1.72 9.13 2.29
CA GLN A 10 -3.06 8.56 2.40
C GLN A 10 -3.03 7.25 3.18
N ALA A 11 -4.04 7.04 4.01
CA ALA A 11 -4.21 5.79 4.75
C ALA A 11 -4.84 4.74 3.84
N VAL A 12 -4.27 3.54 3.85
CA VAL A 12 -4.76 2.43 3.03
C VAL A 12 -4.72 1.15 3.85
N GLN A 13 -5.46 0.15 3.40
CA GLN A 13 -5.47 -1.18 3.99
C GLN A 13 -5.34 -2.22 2.90
N PHE A 14 -4.84 -3.40 3.25
CA PHE A 14 -4.86 -4.52 2.32
C PHE A 14 -6.30 -5.00 2.16
N ARG A 15 -6.71 -5.20 0.91
CA ARG A 15 -8.04 -5.75 0.60
C ARG A 15 -8.15 -7.17 1.15
N THR A 16 -7.15 -8.00 0.83
CA THR A 16 -7.03 -9.34 1.37
C THR A 16 -5.67 -9.38 2.04
N LYS A 17 -5.67 -9.50 3.34
CA LYS A 17 -4.43 -9.42 4.10
C LYS A 17 -3.55 -10.62 3.79
N PRO A 18 -2.31 -10.41 3.30
CA PRO A 18 -1.40 -11.52 3.07
C PRO A 18 -1.06 -12.21 4.38
N PHE A 19 -0.75 -13.51 4.29
CA PHE A 19 -0.47 -14.27 5.51
C PHE A 19 0.75 -13.76 6.26
N TYR A 20 1.68 -13.08 5.58
CA TYR A 20 2.87 -12.54 6.21
C TYR A 20 2.66 -11.15 6.82
N VAL A 21 1.45 -10.61 6.72
CA VAL A 21 1.11 -9.33 7.33
C VAL A 21 0.22 -9.59 8.53
N SER A 22 0.63 -9.10 9.69
CA SER A 22 -0.13 -9.30 10.91
C SER A 22 -1.50 -8.63 10.81
N ALA A 23 -2.54 -9.33 11.26
CA ALA A 23 -3.89 -8.78 11.27
C ALA A 23 -4.00 -7.55 12.18
N ALA A 24 -3.07 -7.42 13.14
CA ALA A 24 -3.10 -6.30 14.08
C ALA A 24 -2.64 -4.99 13.45
N LEU A 25 -1.97 -5.05 12.30
CA LEU A 25 -1.42 -3.82 11.69
C LEU A 25 -2.50 -2.92 11.12
N GLY A 26 -3.49 -3.47 10.45
CA GLY A 26 -4.64 -2.70 9.95
C GLY A 26 -4.32 -1.67 8.89
N VAL A 27 -3.93 -0.47 9.30
CA VAL A 27 -3.81 0.69 8.42
C VAL A 27 -2.34 0.99 8.13
N PHE A 28 -2.06 1.29 6.85
CA PHE A 28 -0.74 1.69 6.39
C PHE A 28 -0.83 3.09 5.78
N GLU A 29 0.30 3.77 5.76
CA GLU A 29 0.40 5.07 5.12
C GLU A 29 1.20 4.94 3.83
N VAL A 30 0.69 5.55 2.76
CA VAL A 30 1.43 5.61 1.49
C VAL A 30 2.55 6.63 1.65
N ILE A 31 3.80 6.17 1.54
CA ILE A 31 4.94 7.06 1.64
C ILE A 31 5.53 7.40 0.29
N ARG A 32 5.33 6.57 -0.72
CA ARG A 32 5.87 6.83 -2.05
C ARG A 32 4.98 6.18 -3.10
N GLN A 33 4.82 6.86 -4.22
CA GLN A 33 4.19 6.32 -5.40
C GLN A 33 5.29 5.75 -6.29
N LEU A 34 5.16 4.47 -6.65
CA LEU A 34 6.15 3.79 -7.46
C LEU A 34 5.69 3.69 -8.90
N PRO A 35 6.63 3.50 -9.84
CA PRO A 35 6.27 3.39 -11.25
C PRO A 35 5.38 2.19 -11.53
N GLU A 36 4.66 2.26 -12.62
CA GLU A 36 3.85 1.17 -13.11
C GLU A 36 4.71 -0.05 -13.40
N ARG A 37 4.23 -1.23 -13.02
CA ARG A 37 4.91 -2.49 -13.27
C ARG A 37 3.87 -3.53 -13.64
N ASP A 38 4.07 -4.16 -14.79
CA ASP A 38 3.15 -5.17 -15.31
C ASP A 38 1.73 -4.62 -15.44
N GLY A 39 1.62 -3.35 -15.84
CA GLY A 39 0.33 -2.73 -16.07
C GLY A 39 -0.36 -2.23 -14.82
N GLU A 40 0.33 -2.19 -13.68
CA GLU A 40 -0.27 -1.80 -12.42
C GLU A 40 0.68 -0.92 -11.62
N PHE A 41 0.14 0.13 -11.01
CA PHE A 41 0.93 1.00 -10.14
C PHE A 41 1.21 0.32 -8.82
N GLU A 42 2.35 0.66 -8.24
CA GLU A 42 2.78 0.13 -6.96
C GLU A 42 3.02 1.28 -5.98
N TYR A 43 3.05 0.94 -4.71
CA TYR A 43 3.20 1.91 -3.64
C TYR A 43 4.13 1.38 -2.57
N ARG A 44 4.92 2.29 -2.00
CA ARG A 44 5.66 1.98 -0.80
C ARG A 44 4.82 2.44 0.38
N ILE A 45 4.53 1.53 1.28
CA ILE A 45 3.63 1.78 2.41
C ILE A 45 4.32 1.43 3.71
N LYS A 46 3.87 2.03 4.80
CA LYS A 46 4.47 1.81 6.10
C LYS A 46 3.40 1.86 7.19
N ASN A 47 3.56 0.99 8.18
CA ASN A 47 2.74 1.00 9.40
C ASN A 47 3.61 1.48 10.55
N VAL A 48 3.04 2.29 11.45
CA VAL A 48 3.81 2.85 12.57
C VAL A 48 4.37 1.77 13.48
N ALA A 49 3.75 0.60 13.52
CA ALA A 49 4.19 -0.50 14.37
C ALA A 49 5.31 -1.32 13.75
N GLU A 50 5.70 -1.04 12.50
CA GLU A 50 6.76 -1.77 11.81
C GLU A 50 7.95 -0.86 11.54
N PRO A 51 9.18 -1.38 11.70
CA PRO A 51 10.37 -0.57 11.42
C PRO A 51 10.72 -0.46 9.94
N HIS A 52 10.08 -1.28 9.08
CA HIS A 52 10.42 -1.33 7.65
C HIS A 52 9.21 -0.96 6.80
N GLU A 53 9.48 -0.69 5.53
CA GLU A 53 8.45 -0.36 4.56
C GLU A 53 8.11 -1.59 3.73
N ARG A 54 6.91 -1.58 3.15
CA ARG A 54 6.46 -2.67 2.28
C ARG A 54 6.07 -2.10 0.93
N VAL A 55 6.18 -2.92 -0.11
CA VAL A 55 5.70 -2.57 -1.45
C VAL A 55 4.42 -3.34 -1.71
N ALA A 56 3.39 -2.64 -2.18
CA ALA A 56 2.11 -3.26 -2.50
C ALA A 56 1.58 -2.73 -3.82
N ARG A 57 0.82 -3.55 -4.51
CA ARG A 57 0.16 -3.16 -5.75
C ARG A 57 -1.11 -2.41 -5.46
N GLU A 58 -1.51 -1.57 -6.41
CA GLU A 58 -2.73 -0.80 -6.27
C GLU A 58 -3.94 -1.69 -6.04
N SER A 59 -4.00 -2.84 -6.72
CA SER A 59 -5.12 -3.75 -6.57
C SER A 59 -5.16 -4.46 -5.21
N ASP A 60 -4.03 -4.45 -4.50
CA ASP A 60 -3.96 -5.07 -3.16
C ASP A 60 -4.49 -4.16 -2.07
N LEU A 61 -4.73 -2.91 -2.38
CA LEU A 61 -5.01 -1.88 -1.38
C LEU A 61 -6.41 -1.30 -1.55
N SER A 62 -6.96 -0.82 -0.44
CA SER A 62 -8.21 -0.09 -0.45
C SER A 62 -8.12 1.06 0.54
N ILE A 63 -9.04 2.03 0.42
CA ILE A 63 -8.99 3.24 1.21
C ILE A 63 -9.56 3.02 2.61
N ASP A 64 -10.48 2.16 2.73
CA ASP A 64 -11.00 1.92 4.05
C ASP A 64 -10.90 0.43 4.39
#